data_f07715f8071ba12ec925dc84c72f0944
#
_entry.id   f07715f8071ba12ec925dc84c72f0944
#
_cell.length_a   1.000
_cell.length_b   1.000
_cell.length_c   1.000
_cell.angle_alpha   90.00
_cell.angle_beta   90.00
_cell.angle_gamma   90.00
#
_symmetry.space_group_name_H-M   'P 1'
#
loop_
_entity.id
_entity.type
_entity.pdbx_description
1 polymer ?
#
loop_
_entity_poly.entity_id
_entity_poly.type
_entity_poly.pdbx_seq_one_letter_code
_entity_poly.pdbx_strand_id
1 'polypeptide(L)'
;VSAKHLLPEIKPAPPHGHWVRFLPHEEPVLVQKGHWIGFDLDGTLSRTDNPGHFEPPYPIGEPFAEMLAVVSALKEAGVQVKIFTARACEPSNVPLVKAWARKHGLGELEVTHQKDYDLLRFYDDRAIQVSWPGTMITAPVKSQRL
;
A
#
# COMPACT_ATOMS: atom_id res chain seq x y z
N VAL A 1 16.64 -7.00 8.12
CA VAL A 1 16.53 -6.93 6.66
C VAL A 1 16.40 -5.47 6.26
N SER A 2 17.27 -5.04 5.36
CA SER A 2 17.24 -3.67 4.84
C SER A 2 16.00 -3.46 3.96
N ALA A 3 15.40 -2.28 4.06
CA ALA A 3 14.28 -1.87 3.20
C ALA A 3 14.61 -2.01 1.71
N LYS A 4 15.88 -1.88 1.31
CA LYS A 4 16.30 -2.03 -0.08
C LYS A 4 15.95 -3.39 -0.69
N HIS A 5 15.90 -4.44 0.12
CA HIS A 5 15.56 -5.79 -0.36
C HIS A 5 14.06 -5.96 -0.60
N LEU A 6 13.24 -5.02 -0.11
CA LEU A 6 11.80 -5.06 -0.21
C LEU A 6 11.26 -4.07 -1.24
N LEU A 7 12.12 -3.20 -1.80
CA LEU A 7 11.70 -2.26 -2.82
C LEU A 7 11.37 -3.01 -4.11
N PRO A 8 10.28 -2.63 -4.79
CA PRO A 8 9.94 -3.23 -6.06
C PRO A 8 10.98 -2.89 -7.13
N GLU A 9 11.22 -3.81 -8.04
CA GLU A 9 12.02 -3.54 -9.23
C GLU A 9 11.09 -3.01 -10.31
N ILE A 10 11.40 -1.83 -10.85
CA ILE A 10 10.53 -1.15 -11.80
C ILE A 10 11.31 -0.84 -13.07
N LYS A 11 10.77 -1.24 -14.21
CA LYS A 11 11.33 -0.96 -15.53
C LYS A 11 10.27 -0.37 -16.43
N PRO A 12 10.63 0.59 -17.30
CA PRO A 12 9.66 1.13 -18.26
C PRO A 12 9.12 0.05 -19.19
N ALA A 13 7.84 0.16 -19.52
CA ALA A 13 7.18 -0.64 -20.55
C ALA A 13 6.45 0.35 -21.49
N PRO A 14 7.18 0.91 -22.50
CA PRO A 14 6.59 1.90 -23.38
C PRO A 14 5.34 1.39 -24.07
N PRO A 15 4.35 2.28 -24.40
CA PRO A 15 4.46 3.75 -24.26
C PRO A 15 4.04 4.30 -22.91
N HIS A 16 3.24 3.61 -22.10
CA HIS A 16 2.63 4.19 -20.90
C HIS A 16 2.58 3.24 -19.71
N GLY A 17 3.42 2.23 -19.70
CA GLY A 17 3.38 1.21 -18.65
C GLY A 17 4.72 1.00 -17.96
N HIS A 18 4.68 0.11 -16.99
CA HIS A 18 5.85 -0.32 -16.22
C HIS A 18 5.77 -1.82 -15.96
N TRP A 19 6.93 -2.48 -16.05
CA TRP A 19 7.09 -3.82 -15.52
C TRP A 19 7.51 -3.69 -14.07
N VAL A 20 6.72 -4.25 -13.15
CA VAL A 20 6.97 -4.15 -11.71
C VAL A 20 7.08 -5.53 -11.11
N ARG A 21 8.23 -5.83 -10.52
CA ARG A 21 8.42 -7.01 -9.70
C ARG A 21 8.26 -6.58 -8.25
N PHE A 22 7.14 -6.96 -7.63
CA PHE A 22 6.83 -6.54 -6.26
C PHE A 22 7.63 -7.32 -5.23
N LEU A 23 7.84 -8.61 -5.46
CA LEU A 23 8.61 -9.48 -4.58
C LEU A 23 9.71 -10.19 -5.40
N PRO A 24 10.89 -10.47 -4.78
CA PRO A 24 12.01 -11.04 -5.52
C PRO A 24 11.72 -12.37 -6.21
N HIS A 25 10.79 -13.16 -5.68
CA HIS A 25 10.49 -14.50 -6.17
C HIS A 25 9.29 -14.56 -7.12
N GLU A 26 8.66 -13.44 -7.41
CA GLU A 26 7.52 -13.44 -8.36
C GLU A 26 7.91 -12.87 -9.71
N GLU A 27 7.08 -13.19 -10.71
CA GLU A 27 7.24 -12.65 -12.05
C GLU A 27 6.86 -11.17 -12.07
N PRO A 28 7.48 -10.36 -12.95
CA PRO A 28 7.07 -8.97 -13.12
C PRO A 28 5.62 -8.88 -13.60
N VAL A 29 4.94 -7.86 -13.13
CA VAL A 29 3.56 -7.56 -13.51
C VAL A 29 3.56 -6.33 -14.39
N LEU A 30 2.79 -6.35 -15.48
CA LEU A 30 2.63 -5.18 -16.34
C LEU A 30 1.60 -4.25 -15.73
N VAL A 31 2.05 -3.09 -15.29
CA VAL A 31 1.20 -2.03 -14.77
C VAL A 31 1.02 -0.99 -15.86
N GLN A 32 -0.17 -0.92 -16.44
CA GLN A 32 -0.49 0.00 -17.52
C GLN A 32 -1.10 1.28 -16.99
N LYS A 33 -1.17 2.29 -17.84
CA LYS A 33 -1.84 3.54 -17.50
C LYS A 33 -3.28 3.26 -17.05
N GLY A 34 -3.67 3.86 -15.93
CA GLY A 34 -4.99 3.64 -15.32
C GLY A 34 -5.01 2.58 -14.25
N HIS A 35 -4.07 1.64 -14.28
CA HIS A 35 -3.92 0.68 -13.18
C HIS A 35 -3.34 1.38 -11.95
N TRP A 36 -3.64 0.84 -10.78
CA TRP A 36 -3.10 1.40 -9.54
C TRP A 36 -2.72 0.31 -8.53
N ILE A 37 -1.84 0.70 -7.64
CA ILE A 37 -1.37 -0.12 -6.55
C ILE A 37 -1.93 0.48 -5.25
N GLY A 38 -2.55 -0.36 -4.44
CA GLY A 38 -3.16 0.08 -3.19
C GLY A 38 -2.28 -0.19 -1.98
N PHE A 39 -2.36 0.70 -1.00
CA PHE A 39 -1.69 0.51 0.28
C PHE A 39 -2.70 0.75 1.39
N ASP A 40 -2.92 -0.27 2.23
CA ASP A 40 -3.68 -0.09 3.46
C ASP A 40 -2.94 0.89 4.38
N LEU A 41 -3.67 1.54 5.25
CA LEU A 41 -3.09 2.53 6.16
C LEU A 41 -2.73 1.90 7.49
N ASP A 42 -3.72 1.59 8.31
CA ASP A 42 -3.51 1.11 9.68
C ASP A 42 -2.89 -0.29 9.69
N GLY A 43 -1.68 -0.40 10.22
CA GLY A 43 -0.94 -1.66 10.28
C GLY A 43 -0.08 -1.94 9.05
N THR A 44 -0.19 -1.13 7.99
CA THR A 44 0.61 -1.28 6.76
C THR A 44 1.51 -0.07 6.55
N LEU A 45 0.95 1.12 6.39
CA LEU A 45 1.73 2.37 6.29
C LEU A 45 1.99 2.99 7.65
N SER A 46 1.08 2.82 8.59
CA SER A 46 1.14 3.41 9.93
C SER A 46 1.06 2.37 11.02
N ARG A 47 1.68 2.70 12.16
CA ARG A 47 1.61 1.88 13.37
C ARG A 47 0.22 1.98 13.98
N THR A 48 -0.15 0.97 14.77
CA THR A 48 -1.44 0.92 15.46
C THR A 48 -1.29 0.83 16.99
N ASP A 49 -0.07 0.94 17.49
CA ASP A 49 0.23 0.87 18.92
C ASP A 49 0.29 2.25 19.60
N ASN A 50 -0.15 3.31 18.91
CA ASN A 50 -0.23 4.64 19.48
C ASN A 50 -1.37 4.74 20.50
N PRO A 51 -1.22 5.56 21.55
CA PRO A 51 -2.28 5.77 22.54
C PRO A 51 -3.57 6.24 21.90
N GLY A 52 -4.70 5.63 22.29
CA GLY A 52 -6.01 6.01 21.80
C GLY A 52 -6.31 5.59 20.36
N HIS A 53 -5.49 4.75 19.76
CA HIS A 53 -5.69 4.34 18.36
C HIS A 53 -7.07 3.74 18.10
N PHE A 54 -7.57 2.92 19.02
CA PHE A 54 -8.85 2.22 18.88
C PHE A 54 -10.02 2.97 19.53
N GLU A 55 -9.82 4.22 19.92
CA GLU A 55 -10.83 5.06 20.54
C GLU A 55 -11.00 6.35 19.76
N PRO A 56 -12.23 6.94 19.71
CA PRO A 56 -12.41 8.21 19.02
C PRO A 56 -11.45 9.28 19.55
N PRO A 57 -10.83 10.07 18.69
CA PRO A 57 -11.03 10.21 17.24
C PRO A 57 -10.20 9.25 16.38
N TYR A 58 -9.75 8.13 16.89
CA TYR A 58 -8.99 7.12 16.17
C TYR A 58 -7.72 7.67 15.50
N PRO A 59 -6.77 8.23 16.26
CA PRO A 59 -5.61 8.90 15.69
C PRO A 59 -4.76 7.93 14.86
N ILE A 60 -4.24 8.43 13.73
CA ILE A 60 -3.36 7.66 12.87
C ILE A 60 -1.96 7.63 13.50
N GLY A 61 -1.36 6.45 13.56
CA GLY A 61 -0.04 6.28 14.18
C GLY A 61 1.10 6.78 13.33
N GLU A 62 2.32 6.65 13.87
CA GLU A 62 3.54 7.00 13.16
C GLU A 62 3.75 6.07 11.96
N PRO A 63 4.41 6.54 10.91
CA PRO A 63 4.62 5.74 9.71
C PRO A 63 5.66 4.65 9.92
N PHE A 64 5.50 3.56 9.16
CA PHE A 64 6.57 2.60 8.95
C PHE A 64 7.45 3.13 7.80
N ALA A 65 8.64 3.57 8.12
CA ALA A 65 9.55 4.20 7.15
C ALA A 65 9.82 3.31 5.92
N GLU A 66 9.96 2.00 6.13
CA GLU A 66 10.20 1.06 5.03
C GLU A 66 9.04 1.02 4.04
N MET A 67 7.82 1.09 4.54
CA MET A 67 6.64 1.08 3.67
C MET A 67 6.46 2.41 2.94
N LEU A 68 6.79 3.52 3.58
CA LEU A 68 6.80 4.82 2.88
C LEU A 68 7.80 4.82 1.74
N ALA A 69 8.95 4.17 1.91
CA ALA A 69 9.94 4.05 0.85
C ALA A 69 9.41 3.28 -0.36
N VAL A 70 8.60 2.25 -0.14
CA VAL A 70 7.95 1.49 -1.22
C VAL A 70 6.98 2.37 -1.99
N VAL A 71 6.13 3.12 -1.27
CA VAL A 71 5.19 4.07 -1.90
C VAL A 71 5.94 5.08 -2.75
N SER A 72 7.00 5.67 -2.19
CA SER A 72 7.79 6.69 -2.87
C SER A 72 8.47 6.14 -4.13
N ALA A 73 9.02 4.92 -4.06
CA ALA A 73 9.65 4.30 -5.21
C ALA A 73 8.67 4.10 -6.37
N LEU A 74 7.45 3.66 -6.08
CA LEU A 74 6.41 3.49 -7.10
C LEU A 74 5.99 4.83 -7.69
N LYS A 75 5.73 5.83 -6.83
CA LYS A 75 5.34 7.17 -7.29
C LYS A 75 6.40 7.81 -8.17
N GLU A 76 7.65 7.77 -7.74
CA GLU A 76 8.76 8.37 -8.49
C GLU A 76 8.94 7.73 -9.85
N ALA A 77 8.65 6.45 -9.98
CA ALA A 77 8.70 5.75 -11.26
C ALA A 77 7.49 6.04 -12.17
N GLY A 78 6.46 6.72 -11.66
CA GLY A 78 5.26 7.04 -12.43
C GLY A 78 4.13 6.02 -12.29
N VAL A 79 4.24 5.08 -11.34
CA VAL A 79 3.17 4.12 -11.05
C VAL A 79 2.13 4.79 -10.16
N GLN A 80 0.87 4.70 -10.53
CA GLN A 80 -0.22 5.28 -9.73
C GLN A 80 -0.41 4.49 -8.43
N VAL A 81 -0.46 5.20 -7.32
CA VAL A 81 -0.64 4.63 -5.99
C VAL A 81 -1.83 5.31 -5.32
N LYS A 82 -2.63 4.53 -4.59
CA LYS A 82 -3.70 5.06 -3.75
C LYS A 82 -3.59 4.45 -2.35
N ILE A 83 -4.00 5.21 -1.35
CA ILE A 83 -4.22 4.65 -0.02
C ILE A 83 -5.58 3.96 -0.03
N PHE A 84 -5.57 2.66 0.25
CA PHE A 84 -6.73 1.79 0.22
C PHE A 84 -7.08 1.39 1.65
N THR A 85 -7.97 2.16 2.28
CA THR A 85 -8.24 2.08 3.72
C THR A 85 -9.72 2.06 4.02
N ALA A 86 -10.10 1.23 5.00
CA ALA A 86 -11.47 1.20 5.50
C ALA A 86 -11.90 2.55 6.10
N ARG A 87 -10.96 3.37 6.57
CA ARG A 87 -11.29 4.70 7.11
C ARG A 87 -12.04 5.56 6.11
N ALA A 88 -11.80 5.36 4.83
CA ALA A 88 -12.42 6.15 3.76
C ALA A 88 -13.92 5.86 3.56
N CYS A 89 -14.48 4.84 4.23
CA CYS A 89 -15.92 4.61 4.19
C CYS A 89 -16.69 5.75 4.90
N GLU A 90 -16.02 6.48 5.80
CA GLU A 90 -16.52 7.72 6.36
C GLU A 90 -15.87 8.89 5.59
N PRO A 91 -16.63 9.65 4.79
CA PRO A 91 -16.04 10.70 3.96
C PRO A 91 -15.22 11.73 4.72
N SER A 92 -15.59 12.01 5.97
CA SER A 92 -14.86 12.98 6.81
C SER A 92 -13.44 12.53 7.16
N ASN A 93 -13.13 11.23 7.04
CA ASN A 93 -11.80 10.71 7.30
C ASN A 93 -10.85 10.91 6.10
N VAL A 94 -11.36 11.10 4.90
CA VAL A 94 -10.52 11.24 3.71
C VAL A 94 -9.54 12.40 3.81
N PRO A 95 -9.99 13.64 4.17
CA PRO A 95 -9.04 14.75 4.35
C PRO A 95 -7.99 14.49 5.43
N LEU A 96 -8.34 13.75 6.48
CA LEU A 96 -7.43 13.44 7.58
C LEU A 96 -6.33 12.49 7.12
N VAL A 97 -6.68 11.48 6.34
CA VAL A 97 -5.71 10.54 5.76
C VAL A 97 -4.80 11.26 4.76
N LYS A 98 -5.35 12.11 3.91
CA LYS A 98 -4.57 12.92 2.97
C LYS A 98 -3.60 13.85 3.69
N ALA A 99 -4.02 14.46 4.79
CA ALA A 99 -3.16 15.33 5.59
C ALA A 99 -2.01 14.54 6.22
N TRP A 100 -2.29 13.33 6.72
CA TRP A 100 -1.27 12.44 7.24
C TRP A 100 -0.23 12.09 6.16
N ALA A 101 -0.69 11.75 4.96
CA ALA A 101 0.19 11.43 3.84
C ALA A 101 1.11 12.60 3.47
N ARG A 102 0.56 13.82 3.38
CA ARG A 102 1.36 15.03 3.11
C ARG A 102 2.38 15.28 4.21
N LYS A 103 1.97 15.18 5.46
CA LYS A 103 2.84 15.39 6.61
C LYS A 103 4.07 14.47 6.57
N HIS A 104 3.88 13.25 6.10
CA HIS A 104 4.93 12.23 6.08
C HIS A 104 5.63 12.09 4.73
N GLY A 105 5.48 13.08 3.86
CA GLY A 105 6.26 13.16 2.64
C GLY A 105 5.74 12.36 1.46
N LEU A 106 4.52 11.83 1.54
CA LEU A 106 3.93 11.06 0.44
C LEU A 106 3.26 11.95 -0.62
N GLY A 107 3.12 13.24 -0.35
CA GLY A 107 2.48 14.18 -1.27
C GLY A 107 0.99 13.95 -1.38
N GLU A 108 0.45 14.24 -2.56
CA GLU A 108 -0.96 14.05 -2.85
C GLU A 108 -1.22 12.61 -3.28
N LEU A 109 -2.06 11.92 -2.53
CA LEU A 109 -2.50 10.57 -2.86
C LEU A 109 -4.01 10.51 -2.81
N GLU A 110 -4.60 9.80 -3.76
CA GLU A 110 -6.00 9.45 -3.69
C GLU A 110 -6.22 8.47 -2.54
N VAL A 111 -7.34 8.60 -1.84
CA VAL A 111 -7.71 7.76 -0.70
C VAL A 111 -9.06 7.13 -1.01
N THR A 112 -9.14 5.82 -0.92
CA THR A 112 -10.36 5.08 -1.25
C THR A 112 -10.56 3.89 -0.31
N HIS A 113 -11.80 3.43 -0.17
CA HIS A 113 -12.13 2.18 0.51
C HIS A 113 -12.66 1.14 -0.47
N GLN A 114 -12.65 1.44 -1.77
CA GLN A 114 -13.20 0.58 -2.79
C GLN A 114 -12.12 0.11 -3.75
N LYS A 115 -12.09 -1.19 -4.01
CA LYS A 115 -11.28 -1.70 -5.09
C LYS A 115 -12.10 -1.76 -6.37
N ASP A 116 -11.40 -1.65 -7.49
CA ASP A 116 -11.99 -1.72 -8.82
C ASP A 116 -11.15 -2.64 -9.71
N TYR A 117 -11.51 -2.73 -10.98
CA TYR A 117 -10.79 -3.60 -11.91
C TYR A 117 -9.35 -3.14 -12.18
N ASP A 118 -9.02 -1.89 -11.87
CA ASP A 118 -7.69 -1.34 -12.13
C ASP A 118 -6.72 -1.51 -10.96
N LEU A 119 -7.20 -1.99 -9.82
CA LEU A 119 -6.35 -2.35 -8.69
C LEU A 119 -5.64 -3.68 -9.00
N LEU A 120 -4.33 -3.63 -9.25
CA LEU A 120 -3.57 -4.82 -9.62
C LEU A 120 -2.96 -5.54 -8.44
N ARG A 121 -2.43 -4.79 -7.48
CA ARG A 121 -1.80 -5.32 -6.27
C ARG A 121 -2.10 -4.39 -5.12
N PHE A 122 -2.16 -4.92 -3.92
CA PHE A 122 -2.27 -4.08 -2.74
C PHE A 122 -1.48 -4.66 -1.58
N TYR A 123 -0.93 -3.77 -0.79
CA TYR A 123 -0.18 -4.08 0.41
C TYR A 123 -1.14 -3.97 1.59
N ASP A 124 -1.24 -5.01 2.39
CA ASP A 124 -2.19 -5.08 3.50
C ASP A 124 -1.68 -6.10 4.52
N ASP A 125 -1.64 -5.71 5.79
CA ASP A 125 -1.15 -6.57 6.87
C ASP A 125 -2.11 -7.69 7.26
N ARG A 126 -3.36 -7.65 6.75
CA ARG A 126 -4.38 -8.64 7.05
C ARG A 126 -4.65 -9.63 5.93
N ALA A 127 -4.04 -9.43 4.78
CA ALA A 127 -4.33 -10.25 3.61
C ALA A 127 -3.69 -11.63 3.69
N ILE A 128 -4.42 -12.62 3.25
CA ILE A 128 -3.88 -13.95 2.96
C ILE A 128 -3.83 -14.08 1.46
N GLN A 129 -2.63 -14.23 0.92
CA GLN A 129 -2.45 -14.26 -0.52
C GLN A 129 -2.92 -15.58 -1.12
N VAL A 130 -3.71 -15.47 -2.16
CA VAL A 130 -4.15 -16.60 -2.98
C VAL A 130 -3.63 -16.38 -4.39
N SER A 131 -2.91 -17.35 -4.94
CA SER A 131 -2.43 -17.30 -6.31
C SER A 131 -3.36 -18.10 -7.22
N TRP A 132 -3.34 -17.76 -8.50
CA TRP A 132 -4.03 -18.56 -9.50
C TRP A 132 -3.43 -19.97 -9.54
N PRO A 133 -4.21 -21.05 -9.58
CA PRO A 133 -5.69 -21.15 -9.66
C PRO A 133 -6.37 -21.42 -8.31
N GLY A 134 -6.12 -20.64 -7.30
CA GLY A 134 -6.77 -20.77 -6.00
C GLY A 134 -5.91 -21.44 -4.93
N THR A 135 -4.60 -21.37 -5.08
CA THR A 135 -3.65 -21.92 -4.10
C THR A 135 -3.23 -20.84 -3.11
N MET A 136 -3.42 -21.11 -1.82
CA MET A 136 -2.97 -20.18 -0.77
C MET A 136 -1.45 -20.16 -0.69
N ILE A 137 -0.90 -18.96 -0.56
CA ILE A 137 0.50 -18.78 -0.20
C ILE A 137 0.59 -18.87 1.31
N THR A 138 1.21 -19.95 1.80
CA THR A 138 1.32 -20.20 3.24
C THR A 138 2.72 -19.92 3.74
N ALA A 139 3.05 -18.64 3.89
CA ALA A 139 4.26 -18.25 4.58
C ALA A 139 3.92 -17.95 6.05
N PRO A 140 4.80 -18.28 7.02
CA PRO A 140 4.58 -17.88 8.39
C PRO A 140 4.53 -16.37 8.50
N VAL A 141 3.43 -15.84 9.03
CA VAL A 141 3.26 -14.41 9.25
C VAL A 141 3.02 -14.19 10.74
N LYS A 142 3.86 -13.33 11.34
CA LYS A 142 3.65 -12.92 12.72
C LYS A 142 2.69 -11.75 12.72
N SER A 143 1.47 -11.98 13.19
CA SER A 143 0.47 -10.93 13.29
C SER A 143 0.84 -9.94 14.40
N GLN A 144 0.69 -8.65 14.11
CA GLN A 144 0.80 -7.57 15.08
C GLN A 144 -0.56 -7.27 15.73
N ARG A 145 -1.62 -7.91 15.26
CA ARG A 145 -2.97 -7.66 15.72
C ARG A 145 -3.52 -8.91 16.41
N LEU A 146 -4.07 -8.71 17.55
CA LEU A 146 -4.74 -9.76 18.31
C LEU A 146 -6.23 -9.50 18.36
#